data_c756ca954d98a49e6d840935e276d769
#
_entry.id   c756ca954d98a49e6d840935e276d769
#
_cell.length_a   1.000
_cell.length_b   1.000
_cell.length_c   1.000
_cell.angle_alpha   90.00
_cell.angle_beta   90.00
_cell.angle_gamma   90.00
#
_symmetry.space_group_name_H-M   'P 1'
#
loop_
_entity.id
_entity.type
_entity.pdbx_description
1 polymer ?
#
loop_
_entity_poly.entity_id
_entity_poly.type
_entity_poly.pdbx_seq_one_letter_code
_entity_poly.pdbx_strand_id
1 'polypeptide(L)'
;MKIQGKEIKARALTWSEREMLIKAGLDFVYCPVEDDDQLAGIIRSRDIMRFILMDVYGLSDEDLNTVSDKEAMDFAGKVITATFQVQDATEKN
;
A
#
# COMPACT_ATOMS: atom_id res chain seq x y z
N MET A 1 6.36 -4.30 11.25
CA MET A 1 5.30 -5.31 11.46
C MET A 1 5.95 -6.68 11.55
N LYS A 2 5.54 -7.47 12.50
CA LYS A 2 6.08 -8.82 12.66
C LYS A 2 5.13 -9.85 12.08
N ILE A 3 5.66 -10.70 11.21
CA ILE A 3 4.91 -11.82 10.63
C ILE A 3 5.70 -13.08 10.96
N GLN A 4 5.12 -13.96 11.76
CA GLN A 4 5.72 -15.26 12.12
C GLN A 4 7.16 -15.10 12.61
N GLY A 5 7.35 -14.12 13.49
CA GLY A 5 8.66 -13.91 14.10
C GLY A 5 9.63 -13.08 13.29
N LYS A 6 9.28 -12.74 12.07
CA LYS A 6 10.15 -11.93 11.21
C LYS A 6 9.69 -10.49 11.19
N GLU A 7 10.63 -9.57 11.39
CA GLU A 7 10.32 -8.15 11.27
C GLU A 7 10.32 -7.75 9.82
N ILE A 8 9.22 -7.13 9.39
CA ILE A 8 9.06 -6.64 8.02
C ILE A 8 9.00 -5.12 8.08
N LYS A 9 9.83 -4.47 7.27
CA LYS A 9 9.94 -3.01 7.30
C LYS A 9 9.23 -2.39 6.12
N ALA A 10 8.54 -1.28 6.39
CA ALA A 10 7.89 -0.52 5.34
C ALA A 10 8.95 0.26 4.54
N ARG A 11 8.76 0.31 3.25
CA ARG A 11 9.64 1.06 2.35
C ARG A 11 8.81 1.57 1.18
N ALA A 12 9.37 2.52 0.44
CA ALA A 12 8.73 2.99 -0.78
C ALA A 12 8.74 1.88 -1.83
N LEU A 13 7.76 1.91 -2.71
CA LEU A 13 7.72 0.98 -3.83
C LEU A 13 8.84 1.30 -4.82
N THR A 14 9.40 0.27 -5.43
CA THR A 14 10.38 0.44 -6.49
C THR A 14 9.67 0.86 -7.78
N TRP A 15 10.47 1.25 -8.77
CA TRP A 15 9.94 1.62 -10.07
C TRP A 15 9.06 0.52 -10.66
N SER A 16 9.57 -0.71 -10.66
CA SER A 16 8.84 -1.83 -11.23
C SER A 16 7.57 -2.15 -10.45
N GLU A 17 7.64 -2.04 -9.13
CA GLU A 17 6.47 -2.31 -8.28
C GLU A 17 5.39 -1.27 -8.53
N ARG A 18 5.77 -0.02 -8.67
CA ARG A 18 4.79 1.01 -8.96
C ARG A 18 4.19 0.83 -10.35
N GLU A 19 4.99 0.38 -11.31
CA GLU A 19 4.47 0.10 -12.64
C GLU A 19 3.43 -1.00 -12.60
N MET A 20 3.64 -2.02 -11.78
CA MET A 20 2.66 -3.07 -11.59
C MET A 20 1.37 -2.51 -11.00
N LEU A 21 1.51 -1.60 -10.04
CA LEU A 21 0.35 -0.96 -9.42
C LEU A 21 -0.45 -0.16 -10.45
N ILE A 22 0.23 0.56 -11.30
CA ILE A 22 -0.40 1.35 -12.36
C ILE A 22 -1.14 0.43 -13.33
N LYS A 23 -0.51 -0.65 -13.74
CA LYS A 23 -1.12 -1.59 -14.68
C LYS A 23 -2.34 -2.28 -14.08
N ALA A 24 -2.36 -2.43 -12.77
CA ALA A 24 -3.51 -2.99 -12.08
C ALA A 24 -4.65 -1.98 -11.93
N GLY A 25 -4.43 -0.72 -12.33
CA GLY A 25 -5.45 0.31 -12.23
C GLY A 25 -5.62 0.85 -10.83
N LEU A 26 -4.62 0.72 -9.97
CA LEU A 26 -4.72 1.06 -8.56
C LEU A 26 -3.93 2.30 -8.14
N ASP A 27 -3.12 2.86 -9.01
CA ASP A 27 -2.26 3.97 -8.65
C ASP A 27 -3.08 5.24 -8.40
N PHE A 28 -2.80 5.94 -7.29
CA PHE A 28 -3.53 7.15 -6.93
C PHE A 28 -3.37 8.27 -7.94
N VAL A 29 -2.20 8.36 -8.54
CA VAL A 29 -1.89 9.49 -9.43
C VAL A 29 -2.43 9.24 -10.84
N TYR A 30 -2.20 8.04 -11.34
CA TYR A 30 -2.54 7.74 -12.74
C TYR A 30 -3.93 7.12 -12.90
N CYS A 31 -4.51 6.63 -11.81
CA CYS A 31 -5.81 5.96 -11.86
C CYS A 31 -6.72 6.51 -10.77
N PRO A 32 -7.08 7.79 -10.84
CA PRO A 32 -7.89 8.40 -9.79
C PRO A 32 -9.29 7.82 -9.71
N VAL A 33 -9.86 7.86 -8.52
CA VAL A 33 -11.22 7.41 -8.27
C VAL A 33 -12.16 8.62 -8.36
N GLU A 34 -13.37 8.39 -8.84
CA GLU A 34 -14.39 9.42 -8.87
C GLU A 34 -14.67 9.91 -7.45
N ASP A 35 -14.78 11.21 -7.30
CA ASP A 35 -14.79 11.85 -5.99
C ASP A 35 -16.02 11.55 -5.15
N ASP A 36 -17.16 11.39 -5.77
CA ASP A 36 -18.40 11.32 -5.02
C ASP A 36 -18.83 9.91 -4.66
N ASP A 37 -17.99 8.91 -4.91
CA ASP A 37 -18.29 7.55 -4.51
C ASP A 37 -17.35 7.11 -3.39
N GLN A 38 -17.81 7.30 -2.15
CA GLN A 38 -16.98 6.95 -0.99
C GLN A 38 -16.71 5.45 -0.90
N LEU A 39 -17.69 4.63 -1.25
CA LEU A 39 -17.51 3.19 -1.18
C LEU A 39 -16.44 2.73 -2.16
N ALA A 40 -16.47 3.26 -3.38
CA ALA A 40 -15.46 2.92 -4.36
C ALA A 40 -14.07 3.33 -3.88
N GLY A 41 -13.98 4.46 -3.21
CA GLY A 41 -12.70 4.92 -2.65
C GLY A 41 -12.18 4.01 -1.56
N ILE A 42 -13.06 3.53 -0.70
CA ILE A 42 -12.69 2.61 0.37
C ILE A 42 -12.22 1.28 -0.22
N ILE A 43 -12.96 0.76 -1.19
CA ILE A 43 -12.59 -0.49 -1.85
C ILE A 43 -11.25 -0.35 -2.56
N ARG A 44 -11.04 0.77 -3.24
CA ARG A 44 -9.79 1.05 -3.94
C ARG A 44 -8.62 1.07 -2.94
N SER A 45 -8.81 1.75 -1.81
CA SER A 45 -7.76 1.81 -0.79
C SER A 45 -7.42 0.43 -0.29
N ARG A 46 -8.42 -0.39 -0.06
CA ARG A 46 -8.21 -1.76 0.41
C ARG A 46 -7.48 -2.59 -0.63
N ASP A 47 -7.83 -2.43 -1.90
CA ASP A 47 -7.17 -3.16 -2.98
C ASP A 47 -5.71 -2.75 -3.12
N ILE A 48 -5.39 -1.47 -2.94
CA ILE A 48 -4.01 -1.01 -2.96
C ILE A 48 -3.22 -1.64 -1.81
N MET A 49 -3.81 -1.66 -0.63
CA MET A 49 -3.15 -2.27 0.53
C MET A 49 -2.93 -3.76 0.32
N ARG A 50 -3.92 -4.44 -0.24
CA ARG A 50 -3.78 -5.86 -0.56
C ARG A 50 -2.66 -6.09 -1.55
N PHE A 51 -2.58 -5.26 -2.59
CA PHE A 51 -1.50 -5.35 -3.57
C PHE A 51 -0.14 -5.24 -2.89
N ILE A 52 0.00 -4.23 -2.03
CA ILE A 52 1.27 -4.01 -1.33
C ILE A 52 1.62 -5.20 -0.45
N LEU A 53 0.68 -5.66 0.36
CA LEU A 53 0.97 -6.71 1.32
C LEU A 53 1.20 -8.07 0.65
N MET A 54 0.43 -8.39 -0.36
CA MET A 54 0.46 -9.72 -0.95
C MET A 54 1.35 -9.80 -2.18
N ASP A 55 1.24 -8.83 -3.09
CA ASP A 55 1.99 -8.90 -4.34
C ASP A 55 3.40 -8.35 -4.21
N VAL A 56 3.60 -7.32 -3.40
CA VAL A 56 4.92 -6.73 -3.22
C VAL A 56 5.70 -7.42 -2.11
N TYR A 57 5.07 -7.61 -0.96
CA TYR A 57 5.74 -8.22 0.19
C TYR A 57 5.59 -9.74 0.23
N GLY A 58 4.73 -10.30 -0.60
CA GLY A 58 4.59 -11.74 -0.69
C GLY A 58 3.91 -12.40 0.48
N LEU A 59 3.09 -11.64 1.23
CA LEU A 59 2.40 -12.19 2.38
C LEU A 59 1.14 -12.92 1.93
N SER A 60 0.81 -14.01 2.63
CA SER A 60 -0.40 -14.76 2.35
C SER A 60 -1.53 -14.31 3.27
N ASP A 61 -2.74 -14.76 2.96
CA ASP A 61 -3.87 -14.50 3.86
C ASP A 61 -3.59 -15.05 5.26
N GLU A 62 -2.95 -16.22 5.33
CA GLU A 62 -2.60 -16.80 6.62
C GLU A 62 -1.64 -15.90 7.40
N ASP A 63 -0.65 -15.35 6.71
CA ASP A 63 0.29 -14.44 7.34
C ASP A 63 -0.43 -13.21 7.88
N LEU A 64 -1.30 -12.63 7.10
CA LEU A 64 -1.99 -11.42 7.48
C LEU A 64 -2.98 -11.65 8.60
N ASN A 65 -3.52 -12.86 8.70
CA ASN A 65 -4.42 -13.20 9.80
C ASN A 65 -3.72 -13.35 11.14
N THR A 66 -2.38 -13.37 11.17
CA THR A 66 -1.63 -13.41 12.42
C THR A 66 -1.49 -12.03 13.07
N VAL A 67 -1.83 -10.96 12.34
CA VAL A 67 -1.80 -9.60 12.90
C VAL A 67 -3.21 -9.02 12.79
N SER A 68 -3.43 -7.89 13.48
CA SER A 68 -4.73 -7.23 13.39
C SER A 68 -4.87 -6.53 12.06
N ASP A 69 -6.13 -6.33 11.65
CA ASP A 69 -6.41 -5.57 10.44
C ASP A 69 -5.79 -4.17 10.53
N LYS A 70 -5.91 -3.55 11.71
CA LYS A 70 -5.35 -2.21 11.91
C LYS A 70 -3.84 -2.21 11.70
N GLU A 71 -3.15 -3.20 12.23
CA GLU A 71 -1.70 -3.27 12.08
C GLU A 71 -1.29 -3.45 10.63
N ALA A 72 -2.01 -4.29 9.91
CA ALA A 72 -1.74 -4.50 8.48
C ALA A 72 -2.00 -3.22 7.69
N MET A 73 -3.09 -2.54 8.00
CA MET A 73 -3.43 -1.27 7.33
C MET A 73 -2.40 -0.19 7.62
N ASP A 74 -1.97 -0.10 8.88
CA ASP A 74 -0.97 0.89 9.25
C ASP A 74 0.34 0.65 8.51
N PHE A 75 0.73 -0.59 8.38
CA PHE A 75 1.94 -0.94 7.66
C PHE A 75 1.85 -0.57 6.19
N ALA A 76 0.76 -0.96 5.54
CA ALA A 76 0.56 -0.63 4.13
C ALA A 76 0.48 0.89 3.94
N GLY A 77 -0.12 1.59 4.90
CA GLY A 77 -0.18 3.05 4.85
C GLY A 77 1.19 3.68 4.89
N LYS A 78 2.11 3.10 5.66
CA LYS A 78 3.49 3.61 5.70
C LYS A 78 4.18 3.43 4.36
N VAL A 79 3.93 2.31 3.67
CA VAL A 79 4.48 2.09 2.34
C VAL A 79 3.93 3.11 1.36
N ILE A 80 2.64 3.35 1.42
CA ILE A 80 1.99 4.34 0.56
C ILE A 80 2.57 5.73 0.81
N THR A 81 2.70 6.10 2.07
CA THR A 81 3.26 7.40 2.42
C THR A 81 4.68 7.55 1.91
N ALA A 82 5.50 6.53 2.10
CA ALA A 82 6.88 6.58 1.63
C ALA A 82 6.94 6.70 0.11
N THR A 83 6.01 6.05 -0.58
CA THR A 83 6.02 6.05 -2.05
C THR A 83 5.56 7.40 -2.63
N PHE A 84 4.50 7.97 -2.05
CA PHE A 84 3.86 9.13 -2.67
C PHE A 84 4.19 10.46 -2.01
N GLN A 85 4.74 10.48 -0.80
CA GLN A 85 5.03 11.71 -0.09
C GLN A 85 6.50 12.06 0.01
N VAL A 86 7.35 11.25 -0.56
CA VAL A 86 8.78 11.55 -0.56
C VAL A 86 9.04 12.91 -1.20
N GLN A 87 8.28 13.24 -2.24
CA GLN A 87 8.46 14.50 -2.94
C GLN A 87 8.08 15.69 -2.08
N ASP A 88 7.06 15.53 -1.24
CA ASP A 88 6.64 16.62 -0.35
C ASP A 88 7.75 16.99 0.61
N ALA A 89 8.41 16.01 1.17
CA ALA A 89 9.52 16.26 2.08
C ALA A 89 10.66 17.00 1.38
N THR A 90 10.90 16.66 0.13
CA THR A 90 11.94 17.31 -0.65
C THR A 90 11.59 18.76 -0.93
N GLU A 91 10.34 19.02 -1.22
CA GLU A 91 9.90 20.36 -1.60
C GLU A 91 9.95 21.33 -0.45
N LYS A 92 9.80 20.84 0.74
CA LYS A 92 9.79 21.71 1.92
C LYS A 92 11.16 22.28 2.22
N ASN A 93 12.15 21.73 1.69
CA ASN A 93 13.51 22.20 1.92
C ASN A 93 13.89 23.24 0.90
#